data_887f64a04050b70ff145e2c4f639ae0e
#
_entry.id   887f64a04050b70ff145e2c4f639ae0e
#
_cell.length_a   1.000
_cell.length_b   1.000
_cell.length_c   1.000
_cell.angle_alpha   90.00
_cell.angle_beta   90.00
_cell.angle_gamma   90.00
#
_symmetry.space_group_name_H-M   'P 1'
#
loop_
_entity.id
_entity.type
_entity.pdbx_description
1 polymer ?
#
loop_
_entity_poly.entity_id
_entity_poly.type
_entity_poly.pdbx_seq_one_letter_code
_entity_poly.pdbx_strand_id
1 'polypeptide(L)'
;RMSLRPVLKTLAVVAALSTAALAAPASAQQKFVTIGTGGVTGVYYAAGGAICRLVNKDRAKHGIRCSVESTGGSVFNVNTIKAGELDLGFAQSDVQYNAVKGLSQFKDGGAVADLRAVFAVHPEPFTVVARKEANIGKFEDFKGKRFNVGNPGSGTRASMEELLTAMGWKLSDFALASELKADEHGPALCDGKIDGFFYGVGHPSANIQDPTTSCGAKLVSLTGPVVDKLVADKPYYAKVSIPAGLYPNNPQATPTYGVLATVVASAKTPADTIYAVTKAVFDNFDEFKKLHPAL
;
A
#
# COMPACT_ATOMS: atom_id res chain seq x y z
N ARG A 1 25.48 8.44 88.45
CA ARG A 1 25.68 7.41 87.35
C ARG A 1 24.33 7.16 86.69
N MET A 2 24.02 7.90 85.64
CA MET A 2 22.88 7.69 84.78
C MET A 2 23.26 6.70 83.65
N SER A 3 22.46 5.61 83.54
CA SER A 3 22.71 4.54 82.58
C SER A 3 22.18 4.87 81.18
N LEU A 4 23.05 4.98 80.25
CA LEU A 4 22.81 5.14 78.79
C LEU A 4 22.53 3.76 78.14
N ARG A 5 21.30 3.23 78.25
CA ARG A 5 20.95 2.01 77.58
C ARG A 5 19.43 1.87 77.28
N PRO A 6 18.80 2.75 76.51
CA PRO A 6 17.82 2.18 75.56
C PRO A 6 17.73 2.88 74.19
N VAL A 7 18.73 3.59 73.68
CA VAL A 7 18.63 4.31 72.40
C VAL A 7 19.09 3.47 71.18
N LEU A 8 19.72 2.30 71.41
CA LEU A 8 20.27 1.49 70.27
C LEU A 8 19.31 0.45 69.68
N LYS A 9 18.13 0.21 70.25
CA LYS A 9 17.19 -0.82 69.70
C LYS A 9 16.11 -0.24 68.74
N THR A 10 15.93 1.08 68.69
CA THR A 10 14.91 1.71 67.87
C THR A 10 15.41 2.12 66.48
N LEU A 11 16.69 2.15 66.20
CA LEU A 11 17.27 2.48 64.89
C LEU A 11 17.38 1.31 63.93
N ALA A 12 17.30 0.04 64.40
CA ALA A 12 17.44 -1.14 63.53
C ALA A 12 16.16 -1.56 62.81
N VAL A 13 14.96 -1.06 63.24
CA VAL A 13 13.67 -1.47 62.66
C VAL A 13 13.23 -0.50 61.53
N VAL A 14 13.76 0.72 61.49
CA VAL A 14 13.40 1.71 60.44
C VAL A 14 14.21 1.50 59.14
N ALA A 15 15.37 0.83 59.18
CA ALA A 15 16.19 0.53 58.02
C ALA A 15 15.75 -0.66 57.18
N ALA A 16 14.85 -1.53 57.70
CA ALA A 16 14.38 -2.73 56.98
C ALA A 16 13.07 -2.52 56.22
N LEU A 17 12.39 -1.38 56.37
CA LEU A 17 11.15 -1.05 55.63
C LEU A 17 11.36 -0.19 54.36
N SER A 18 12.57 0.26 54.07
CA SER A 18 12.85 1.18 52.97
C SER A 18 13.31 0.49 51.68
N THR A 19 13.44 -0.85 51.61
CA THR A 19 13.93 -1.56 50.42
C THR A 19 12.86 -2.38 49.67
N ALA A 20 11.59 -2.31 50.10
CA ALA A 20 10.50 -3.07 49.49
C ALA A 20 9.68 -2.28 48.44
N ALA A 21 10.03 -1.06 48.12
CA ALA A 21 9.26 -0.22 47.24
C ALA A 21 10.11 0.25 46.05
N LEU A 22 10.32 -0.55 45.02
CA LEU A 22 10.67 -0.08 43.66
C LEU A 22 10.84 -1.28 42.68
N ALA A 23 10.01 -2.29 42.77
CA ALA A 23 9.76 -3.15 41.64
C ALA A 23 8.42 -2.71 41.02
N ALA A 24 8.36 -1.46 40.52
CA ALA A 24 7.36 -1.11 39.54
C ALA A 24 7.58 -2.05 38.33
N PRO A 25 6.55 -2.78 37.88
CA PRO A 25 6.71 -3.54 36.65
C PRO A 25 7.19 -2.56 35.58
N ALA A 26 8.35 -2.85 34.98
CA ALA A 26 8.81 -2.09 33.82
C ALA A 26 7.68 -2.16 32.80
N SER A 27 6.91 -1.08 32.71
CA SER A 27 5.90 -0.92 31.68
C SER A 27 6.64 -1.10 30.37
N ALA A 28 6.41 -2.21 29.68
CA ALA A 28 7.03 -2.47 28.39
C ALA A 28 6.80 -1.23 27.53
N GLN A 29 7.85 -0.54 27.15
CA GLN A 29 7.80 0.69 26.40
C GLN A 29 6.99 0.41 25.13
N GLN A 30 5.83 1.07 25.00
CA GLN A 30 4.92 0.85 23.89
C GLN A 30 5.63 1.22 22.58
N LYS A 31 5.73 0.27 21.66
CA LYS A 31 6.26 0.49 20.32
C LYS A 31 5.12 0.92 19.39
N PHE A 32 5.30 2.01 18.69
CA PHE A 32 4.38 2.43 17.63
C PHE A 32 4.92 1.90 16.31
N VAL A 33 4.04 1.36 15.47
CA VAL A 33 4.35 0.88 14.13
C VAL A 33 3.34 1.50 13.16
N THR A 34 3.85 2.20 12.17
CA THR A 34 3.04 2.86 11.15
C THR A 34 3.23 2.17 9.81
N ILE A 35 2.11 1.84 9.15
CA ILE A 35 2.08 1.25 7.80
C ILE A 35 1.58 2.29 6.82
N GLY A 36 2.44 2.74 5.90
CA GLY A 36 2.07 3.59 4.78
C GLY A 36 1.24 2.82 3.75
N THR A 37 0.15 3.42 3.27
CA THR A 37 -0.82 2.76 2.39
C THR A 37 -0.98 3.50 1.06
N GLY A 38 -2.14 3.97 0.74
CA GLY A 38 -2.55 4.78 -0.40
C GLY A 38 -3.76 5.62 -0.02
N GLY A 39 -4.61 5.99 -0.97
CA GLY A 39 -5.88 6.67 -0.70
C GLY A 39 -6.83 5.81 0.15
N VAL A 40 -7.66 6.46 0.96
CA VAL A 40 -8.55 5.78 1.93
C VAL A 40 -9.59 4.86 1.29
N THR A 41 -9.94 5.08 0.04
CA THR A 41 -10.88 4.23 -0.74
C THR A 41 -10.17 3.09 -1.48
N GLY A 42 -8.82 3.05 -1.44
CA GLY A 42 -8.01 2.03 -2.09
C GLY A 42 -7.81 0.78 -1.22
N VAL A 43 -7.47 -0.34 -1.88
CA VAL A 43 -7.29 -1.64 -1.21
C VAL A 43 -6.12 -1.63 -0.23
N TYR A 44 -5.05 -0.86 -0.48
CA TYR A 44 -3.92 -0.75 0.46
C TYR A 44 -4.35 -0.26 1.85
N TYR A 45 -5.23 0.74 1.90
CA TYR A 45 -5.71 1.28 3.19
C TYR A 45 -6.52 0.24 3.96
N ALA A 46 -7.42 -0.47 3.27
CA ALA A 46 -8.22 -1.54 3.86
C ALA A 46 -7.32 -2.72 4.33
N ALA A 47 -6.37 -3.15 3.50
CA ALA A 47 -5.43 -4.22 3.81
C ALA A 47 -4.49 -3.86 4.99
N GLY A 48 -3.96 -2.64 4.99
CA GLY A 48 -3.17 -2.12 6.11
C GLY A 48 -3.97 -2.08 7.41
N GLY A 49 -5.23 -1.64 7.34
CA GLY A 49 -6.17 -1.68 8.47
C GLY A 49 -6.40 -3.11 9.00
N ALA A 50 -6.55 -4.08 8.10
CA ALA A 50 -6.67 -5.49 8.44
C ALA A 50 -5.42 -6.02 9.16
N ILE A 51 -4.24 -5.72 8.65
CA ILE A 51 -2.96 -6.07 9.28
C ILE A 51 -2.89 -5.46 10.70
N CYS A 52 -3.11 -4.14 10.83
CA CYS A 52 -3.04 -3.45 12.11
C CYS A 52 -4.08 -3.96 13.11
N ARG A 53 -5.28 -4.34 12.66
CA ARG A 53 -6.30 -4.97 13.51
C ARG A 53 -5.76 -6.25 14.14
N LEU A 54 -5.14 -7.14 13.34
CA LEU A 54 -4.59 -8.39 13.83
C LEU A 54 -3.38 -8.18 14.74
N VAL A 55 -2.47 -7.26 14.39
CA VAL A 55 -1.34 -6.89 15.25
C VAL A 55 -1.84 -6.37 16.60
N ASN A 56 -2.79 -5.45 16.61
CA ASN A 56 -3.30 -4.84 17.83
C ASN A 56 -4.06 -5.82 18.74
N LYS A 57 -4.59 -6.92 18.20
CA LYS A 57 -5.25 -8.00 18.95
C LYS A 57 -4.30 -8.62 19.98
N ASP A 58 -3.03 -8.77 19.62
CA ASP A 58 -1.98 -9.33 20.47
C ASP A 58 -1.07 -8.28 21.13
N ARG A 59 -1.51 -7.02 21.14
CA ARG A 59 -0.73 -5.89 21.68
C ARG A 59 -0.21 -6.11 23.10
N ALA A 60 -1.00 -6.77 23.95
CA ALA A 60 -0.59 -7.06 25.31
C ALA A 60 0.63 -8.00 25.39
N LYS A 61 0.86 -8.83 24.35
CA LYS A 61 1.97 -9.79 24.31
C LYS A 61 3.29 -9.16 23.83
N HIS A 62 3.22 -8.27 22.82
CA HIS A 62 4.44 -7.74 22.17
C HIS A 62 4.60 -6.20 22.30
N GLY A 63 3.64 -5.51 22.91
CA GLY A 63 3.73 -4.06 23.17
C GLY A 63 3.57 -3.17 21.93
N ILE A 64 3.31 -3.74 20.73
CA ILE A 64 3.21 -2.98 19.48
C ILE A 64 1.79 -2.42 19.32
N ARG A 65 1.71 -1.11 19.05
CA ARG A 65 0.51 -0.43 18.57
C ARG A 65 0.70 -0.10 17.10
N CYS A 66 -0.10 -0.75 16.25
CA CYS A 66 -0.09 -0.56 14.80
C CYS A 66 -1.16 0.45 14.38
N SER A 67 -0.79 1.35 13.47
CA SER A 67 -1.67 2.29 12.79
C SER A 67 -1.37 2.36 11.30
N VAL A 68 -2.36 2.75 10.51
CA VAL A 68 -2.21 2.98 9.09
C VAL A 68 -2.15 4.46 8.79
N GLU A 69 -1.40 4.81 7.75
CA GLU A 69 -1.33 6.15 7.21
C GLU A 69 -1.78 6.15 5.75
N SER A 70 -2.71 7.04 5.41
CA SER A 70 -3.07 7.31 4.03
C SER A 70 -1.98 8.16 3.38
N THR A 71 -1.48 7.69 2.24
CA THR A 71 -0.31 8.28 1.58
C THR A 71 -0.53 8.47 0.08
N GLY A 72 0.47 9.01 -0.60
CA GLY A 72 0.50 9.10 -2.06
C GLY A 72 0.68 7.76 -2.79
N GLY A 73 0.97 6.67 -2.09
CA GLY A 73 1.15 5.33 -2.67
C GLY A 73 2.60 4.85 -2.71
N SER A 74 2.90 3.89 -3.57
CA SER A 74 4.10 3.05 -3.53
C SER A 74 5.43 3.80 -3.51
N VAL A 75 5.63 4.78 -4.39
CA VAL A 75 6.89 5.52 -4.48
C VAL A 75 7.06 6.41 -3.25
N PHE A 76 5.97 7.05 -2.80
CA PHE A 76 5.96 7.83 -1.57
C PHE A 76 6.35 6.94 -0.37
N ASN A 77 5.69 5.78 -0.20
CA ASN A 77 5.94 4.87 0.91
C ASN A 77 7.40 4.41 0.96
N VAL A 78 7.97 4.02 -0.19
CA VAL A 78 9.36 3.59 -0.28
C VAL A 78 10.33 4.70 0.11
N ASN A 79 10.08 5.94 -0.34
CA ASN A 79 10.92 7.08 0.01
C ASN A 79 10.81 7.43 1.51
N THR A 80 9.62 7.32 2.08
CA THR A 80 9.38 7.60 3.50
C THR A 80 9.98 6.51 4.41
N ILE A 81 9.95 5.23 3.97
CA ILE A 81 10.70 4.14 4.61
C ILE A 81 12.21 4.39 4.53
N LYS A 82 12.72 4.82 3.36
CA LYS A 82 14.15 5.18 3.20
C LYS A 82 14.57 6.29 4.16
N ALA A 83 13.70 7.27 4.39
CA ALA A 83 13.92 8.37 5.33
C ALA A 83 13.82 7.94 6.82
N GLY A 84 13.27 6.76 7.09
CA GLY A 84 13.04 6.25 8.46
C GLY A 84 11.79 6.82 9.13
N GLU A 85 10.86 7.38 8.36
CA GLU A 85 9.63 8.01 8.84
C GLU A 85 8.42 7.05 8.80
N LEU A 86 8.53 5.93 8.06
CA LEU A 86 7.59 4.82 8.07
C LEU A 86 8.31 3.51 8.44
N ASP A 87 7.68 2.68 9.26
CA ASP A 87 8.21 1.37 9.63
C ASP A 87 8.00 0.33 8.53
N LEU A 88 6.79 0.30 7.96
CA LEU A 88 6.38 -0.54 6.84
C LEU A 88 5.55 0.27 5.84
N GLY A 89 5.37 -0.26 4.65
CA GLY A 89 4.50 0.35 3.66
C GLY A 89 4.05 -0.66 2.61
N PHE A 90 2.98 -0.30 1.90
CA PHE A 90 2.60 -1.02 0.70
C PHE A 90 3.37 -0.48 -0.51
N ALA A 91 3.82 -1.38 -1.35
CA ALA A 91 4.43 -1.04 -2.63
C ALA A 91 4.09 -2.08 -3.70
N GLN A 92 3.87 -1.60 -4.92
CA GLN A 92 3.79 -2.46 -6.09
C GLN A 92 5.16 -3.13 -6.34
N SER A 93 5.16 -4.37 -6.82
CA SER A 93 6.38 -5.15 -7.03
C SER A 93 7.32 -4.54 -8.09
N ASP A 94 6.81 -3.83 -9.09
CA ASP A 94 7.61 -3.05 -10.05
C ASP A 94 8.30 -1.87 -9.37
N VAL A 95 7.60 -1.12 -8.53
CA VAL A 95 8.17 -0.01 -7.74
C VAL A 95 9.23 -0.53 -6.79
N GLN A 96 8.97 -1.64 -6.09
CA GLN A 96 9.94 -2.30 -5.21
C GLN A 96 11.21 -2.69 -5.96
N TYR A 97 11.08 -3.32 -7.13
CA TYR A 97 12.20 -3.70 -7.98
C TYR A 97 13.03 -2.47 -8.41
N ASN A 98 12.34 -1.46 -8.95
CA ASN A 98 12.98 -0.22 -9.41
C ASN A 98 13.68 0.52 -8.26
N ALA A 99 13.09 0.53 -7.07
CA ALA A 99 13.68 1.14 -5.88
C ALA A 99 15.00 0.47 -5.48
N VAL A 100 14.99 -0.86 -5.38
CA VAL A 100 16.21 -1.63 -5.00
C VAL A 100 17.32 -1.47 -6.03
N LYS A 101 16.96 -1.33 -7.31
CA LYS A 101 17.92 -1.19 -8.42
C LYS A 101 18.32 0.27 -8.71
N GLY A 102 17.64 1.26 -8.11
CA GLY A 102 17.87 2.68 -8.43
C GLY A 102 17.45 3.02 -9.86
N LEU A 103 16.33 2.47 -10.32
CA LEU A 103 15.81 2.67 -11.67
C LEU A 103 14.56 3.54 -11.65
N SER A 104 14.14 4.01 -12.83
CA SER A 104 12.89 4.76 -13.02
C SER A 104 12.81 5.96 -12.05
N GLN A 105 11.79 6.05 -11.22
CA GLN A 105 11.57 7.15 -10.25
C GLN A 105 12.65 7.25 -9.16
N PHE A 106 13.51 6.25 -9.02
CA PHE A 106 14.61 6.23 -8.04
C PHE A 106 15.97 6.54 -8.65
N LYS A 107 16.04 6.87 -9.94
CA LYS A 107 17.30 7.09 -10.66
C LYS A 107 18.10 8.25 -10.06
N ASP A 108 17.44 9.36 -9.76
CA ASP A 108 18.10 10.57 -9.23
C ASP A 108 18.38 10.46 -7.73
N GLY A 109 17.48 9.81 -6.97
CA GLY A 109 17.61 9.59 -5.53
C GLY A 109 18.50 8.40 -5.14
N GLY A 110 18.94 7.61 -6.12
CA GLY A 110 19.75 6.42 -5.93
C GLY A 110 18.97 5.21 -5.36
N ALA A 111 19.60 4.05 -5.46
CA ALA A 111 19.03 2.79 -5.01
C ALA A 111 18.64 2.79 -3.52
N VAL A 112 17.54 2.10 -3.20
CA VAL A 112 17.09 1.85 -1.83
C VAL A 112 17.52 0.43 -1.44
N ALA A 113 18.83 0.24 -1.27
CA ALA A 113 19.43 -1.08 -1.07
C ALA A 113 18.94 -1.80 0.21
N ASP A 114 18.49 -1.04 1.20
CA ASP A 114 17.95 -1.57 2.47
C ASP A 114 16.46 -1.97 2.38
N LEU A 115 15.78 -1.74 1.26
CA LEU A 115 14.38 -2.14 1.12
C LEU A 115 14.28 -3.68 1.10
N ARG A 116 13.28 -4.20 1.83
CA ARG A 116 12.99 -5.64 1.92
C ARG A 116 11.50 -5.89 1.70
N ALA A 117 11.19 -6.92 0.92
CA ALA A 117 9.84 -7.47 0.87
C ALA A 117 9.59 -8.26 2.15
N VAL A 118 8.42 -8.07 2.76
CA VAL A 118 7.96 -8.84 3.92
C VAL A 118 7.07 -9.98 3.43
N PHE A 119 5.98 -9.66 2.72
CA PHE A 119 5.12 -10.63 2.02
C PHE A 119 4.31 -9.95 0.92
N ALA A 120 3.82 -10.75 -0.04
CA ALA A 120 2.84 -10.32 -1.04
C ALA A 120 1.42 -10.44 -0.45
N VAL A 121 0.52 -9.53 -0.85
CA VAL A 121 -0.83 -9.43 -0.28
C VAL A 121 -1.88 -9.86 -1.29
N HIS A 122 -1.90 -9.25 -2.47
CA HIS A 122 -2.86 -9.54 -3.54
C HIS A 122 -2.29 -9.15 -4.92
N PRO A 123 -2.82 -9.72 -6.01
CA PRO A 123 -2.52 -9.21 -7.35
C PRO A 123 -3.16 -7.81 -7.55
N GLU A 124 -2.51 -7.01 -8.39
CA GLU A 124 -2.98 -5.69 -8.81
C GLU A 124 -3.02 -5.62 -10.33
N PRO A 125 -4.16 -6.02 -10.94
CA PRO A 125 -4.39 -5.77 -12.35
C PRO A 125 -4.34 -4.27 -12.65
N PHE A 126 -3.62 -3.88 -13.70
CA PHE A 126 -3.73 -2.53 -14.22
C PHE A 126 -5.09 -2.34 -14.86
N THR A 127 -5.88 -1.49 -14.25
CA THR A 127 -7.29 -1.28 -14.58
C THR A 127 -7.42 0.00 -15.36
N VAL A 128 -7.90 -0.10 -16.59
CA VAL A 128 -8.24 1.04 -17.42
C VAL A 128 -9.75 1.20 -17.41
N VAL A 129 -10.22 2.39 -17.04
CA VAL A 129 -11.65 2.71 -16.97
C VAL A 129 -11.94 3.85 -17.93
N ALA A 130 -12.98 3.68 -18.73
CA ALA A 130 -13.47 4.67 -19.69
C ALA A 130 -14.84 5.21 -19.28
N ARG A 131 -15.06 6.50 -19.49
CA ARG A 131 -16.37 7.11 -19.43
C ARG A 131 -17.25 6.53 -20.56
N LYS A 132 -18.48 6.18 -20.25
CA LYS A 132 -19.41 5.54 -21.19
C LYS A 132 -19.53 6.27 -22.51
N GLU A 133 -19.61 7.60 -22.48
CA GLU A 133 -19.80 8.46 -23.64
C GLU A 133 -18.53 8.74 -24.44
N ALA A 134 -17.36 8.33 -23.91
CA ALA A 134 -16.08 8.56 -24.59
C ALA A 134 -15.84 7.65 -25.80
N ASN A 135 -16.67 6.58 -25.96
CA ASN A 135 -16.59 5.63 -27.07
C ASN A 135 -15.20 5.00 -27.23
N ILE A 136 -14.63 4.51 -26.12
CA ILE A 136 -13.33 3.88 -26.07
C ILE A 136 -13.49 2.37 -26.21
N GLY A 137 -12.86 1.77 -27.21
CA GLY A 137 -12.82 0.32 -27.44
C GLY A 137 -11.50 -0.32 -27.01
N LYS A 138 -10.40 0.42 -27.05
CA LYS A 138 -9.05 -0.03 -26.67
C LYS A 138 -8.23 1.13 -26.09
N PHE A 139 -7.11 0.80 -25.47
CA PHE A 139 -6.29 1.82 -24.78
C PHE A 139 -5.81 2.94 -25.74
N GLU A 140 -5.47 2.60 -26.97
CA GLU A 140 -4.98 3.54 -27.97
C GLU A 140 -6.00 4.63 -28.32
N ASP A 141 -7.30 4.40 -28.10
CA ASP A 141 -8.35 5.38 -28.35
C ASP A 141 -8.31 6.57 -27.37
N PHE A 142 -7.52 6.47 -26.30
CA PHE A 142 -7.29 7.59 -25.38
C PHE A 142 -6.33 8.65 -25.92
N LYS A 143 -5.64 8.41 -27.02
CA LYS A 143 -4.81 9.44 -27.65
C LYS A 143 -5.66 10.67 -28.00
N GLY A 144 -5.24 11.85 -27.54
CA GLY A 144 -5.99 13.08 -27.68
C GLY A 144 -7.23 13.22 -26.78
N LYS A 145 -7.41 12.34 -25.80
CA LYS A 145 -8.48 12.42 -24.79
C LYS A 145 -7.94 12.96 -23.45
N ARG A 146 -8.85 13.30 -22.55
CA ARG A 146 -8.52 13.71 -21.17
C ARG A 146 -8.38 12.44 -20.32
N PHE A 147 -7.18 12.16 -19.87
CA PHE A 147 -6.88 10.91 -19.21
C PHE A 147 -6.16 11.12 -17.88
N ASN A 148 -6.60 10.43 -16.82
CA ASN A 148 -5.89 10.46 -15.54
C ASN A 148 -4.79 9.39 -15.51
N VAL A 149 -3.56 9.84 -15.35
CA VAL A 149 -2.35 9.01 -15.36
C VAL A 149 -1.86 8.65 -13.96
N GLY A 150 -2.59 9.07 -12.92
CA GLY A 150 -2.23 8.86 -11.51
C GLY A 150 -1.41 10.01 -10.91
N ASN A 151 -1.52 10.17 -9.60
CA ASN A 151 -0.82 11.23 -8.87
C ASN A 151 0.69 10.98 -8.78
N PRO A 152 1.50 12.04 -8.74
CA PRO A 152 2.93 11.93 -8.45
C PRO A 152 3.19 11.17 -7.14
N GLY A 153 4.19 10.30 -7.14
CA GLY A 153 4.53 9.47 -5.97
C GLY A 153 3.69 8.19 -5.84
N SER A 154 2.70 7.95 -6.71
CA SER A 154 1.97 6.69 -6.74
C SER A 154 2.69 5.62 -7.58
N GLY A 155 2.42 4.36 -7.26
CA GLY A 155 2.82 3.24 -8.11
C GLY A 155 2.06 3.22 -9.43
N THR A 156 0.79 3.60 -9.41
CA THR A 156 -0.04 3.80 -10.62
C THR A 156 0.66 4.71 -11.63
N ARG A 157 1.14 5.88 -11.20
CA ARG A 157 1.87 6.81 -12.07
C ARG A 157 3.17 6.21 -12.60
N ALA A 158 3.92 5.52 -11.74
CA ALA A 158 5.17 4.87 -12.12
C ALA A 158 4.96 3.82 -13.22
N SER A 159 3.97 2.94 -13.06
CA SER A 159 3.63 1.91 -14.05
C SER A 159 3.04 2.49 -15.33
N MET A 160 2.25 3.58 -15.21
CA MET A 160 1.71 4.28 -16.37
C MET A 160 2.82 4.90 -17.23
N GLU A 161 3.83 5.52 -16.64
CA GLU A 161 4.99 6.06 -17.35
C GLU A 161 5.79 4.97 -18.07
N GLU A 162 5.91 3.79 -17.47
CA GLU A 162 6.57 2.64 -18.12
C GLU A 162 5.76 2.15 -19.31
N LEU A 163 4.43 2.06 -19.19
CA LEU A 163 3.55 1.71 -20.32
C LEU A 163 3.66 2.72 -21.47
N LEU A 164 3.58 4.02 -21.15
CA LEU A 164 3.71 5.08 -22.17
C LEU A 164 5.06 5.01 -22.88
N THR A 165 6.13 4.79 -22.13
CA THR A 165 7.48 4.63 -22.69
C THR A 165 7.52 3.44 -23.66
N ALA A 166 6.94 2.30 -23.27
CA ALA A 166 6.88 1.11 -24.12
C ALA A 166 6.04 1.31 -25.39
N MET A 167 5.00 2.14 -25.31
CA MET A 167 4.16 2.52 -26.47
C MET A 167 4.79 3.62 -27.34
N GLY A 168 5.88 4.24 -26.91
CA GLY A 168 6.44 5.42 -27.57
C GLY A 168 5.57 6.66 -27.41
N TRP A 169 4.72 6.70 -26.37
CA TRP A 169 3.85 7.83 -26.07
C TRP A 169 4.45 8.75 -25.00
N LYS A 170 3.97 9.98 -24.99
CA LYS A 170 4.28 11.01 -24.01
C LYS A 170 2.99 11.49 -23.34
N LEU A 171 3.10 12.14 -22.20
CA LEU A 171 1.94 12.78 -21.54
C LEU A 171 1.23 13.79 -22.45
N SER A 172 1.98 14.45 -23.34
CA SER A 172 1.44 15.39 -24.34
C SER A 172 0.63 14.73 -25.46
N ASP A 173 0.60 13.39 -25.56
CA ASP A 173 -0.29 12.67 -26.48
C ASP A 173 -1.74 12.62 -26.00
N PHE A 174 -1.98 12.93 -24.72
CA PHE A 174 -3.31 13.18 -24.18
C PHE A 174 -3.69 14.65 -24.36
N ALA A 175 -4.98 14.95 -24.57
CA ALA A 175 -5.45 16.35 -24.53
C ALA A 175 -5.28 16.96 -23.14
N LEU A 176 -5.43 16.13 -22.11
CA LEU A 176 -5.14 16.46 -20.72
C LEU A 176 -4.64 15.18 -20.03
N ALA A 177 -3.40 15.18 -19.55
CA ALA A 177 -2.89 14.17 -18.62
C ALA A 177 -3.11 14.69 -17.19
N SER A 178 -4.22 14.31 -16.56
CA SER A 178 -4.49 14.71 -15.17
C SER A 178 -3.76 13.80 -14.18
N GLU A 179 -3.49 14.33 -13.00
CA GLU A 179 -2.70 13.68 -11.95
C GLU A 179 -3.52 13.55 -10.65
N LEU A 180 -4.79 13.18 -10.81
CA LEU A 180 -5.73 13.02 -9.71
C LEU A 180 -5.35 11.83 -8.83
N LYS A 181 -5.58 11.96 -7.53
CA LYS A 181 -5.50 10.84 -6.60
C LYS A 181 -6.60 9.82 -6.86
N ALA A 182 -6.41 8.61 -6.34
CA ALA A 182 -7.35 7.51 -6.52
C ALA A 182 -8.78 7.84 -6.06
N ASP A 183 -8.93 8.63 -5.00
CA ASP A 183 -10.25 9.03 -4.48
C ASP A 183 -10.99 10.04 -5.37
N GLU A 184 -10.28 10.70 -6.28
CA GLU A 184 -10.79 11.79 -7.12
C GLU A 184 -11.15 11.35 -8.54
N HIS A 185 -10.52 10.28 -9.06
CA HIS A 185 -10.67 9.94 -10.48
C HIS A 185 -12.06 9.41 -10.84
N GLY A 186 -12.73 8.65 -9.97
CA GLY A 186 -14.10 8.17 -10.17
C GLY A 186 -15.11 9.31 -10.30
N PRO A 187 -15.20 10.23 -9.31
CA PRO A 187 -16.02 11.44 -9.42
C PRO A 187 -15.70 12.28 -10.65
N ALA A 188 -14.41 12.52 -10.94
CA ALA A 188 -14.01 13.30 -12.11
C ALA A 188 -14.44 12.65 -13.44
N LEU A 189 -14.44 11.30 -13.52
CA LEU A 189 -14.95 10.56 -14.67
C LEU A 189 -16.46 10.76 -14.84
N CYS A 190 -17.23 10.57 -13.78
CA CYS A 190 -18.69 10.71 -13.80
C CYS A 190 -19.13 12.16 -14.10
N ASP A 191 -18.38 13.15 -13.60
CA ASP A 191 -18.58 14.58 -13.90
C ASP A 191 -18.16 14.95 -15.35
N GLY A 192 -17.60 14.04 -16.12
CA GLY A 192 -17.13 14.30 -17.48
C GLY A 192 -15.88 15.19 -17.55
N LYS A 193 -15.13 15.35 -16.46
CA LYS A 193 -13.87 16.11 -16.42
C LYS A 193 -12.72 15.36 -17.07
N ILE A 194 -12.76 14.01 -17.01
CA ILE A 194 -11.84 13.08 -17.68
C ILE A 194 -12.63 12.07 -18.50
N ASP A 195 -12.00 11.51 -19.52
CA ASP A 195 -12.58 10.49 -20.40
C ASP A 195 -12.19 9.07 -19.99
N GLY A 196 -11.14 8.95 -19.19
CA GLY A 196 -10.70 7.69 -18.61
C GLY A 196 -9.59 7.86 -17.58
N PHE A 197 -9.26 6.75 -16.93
CA PHE A 197 -8.13 6.69 -15.99
C PHE A 197 -7.47 5.32 -15.98
N PHE A 198 -6.21 5.31 -15.58
CA PHE A 198 -5.42 4.12 -15.30
C PHE A 198 -5.25 3.99 -13.79
N TYR A 199 -5.38 2.74 -13.26
CA TYR A 199 -5.23 2.48 -11.83
C TYR A 199 -4.72 1.06 -11.57
N GLY A 200 -3.59 0.93 -10.90
CA GLY A 200 -3.11 -0.34 -10.34
C GLY A 200 -3.80 -0.60 -9.01
N VAL A 201 -4.63 -1.62 -8.93
CA VAL A 201 -5.43 -1.89 -7.73
C VAL A 201 -5.88 -3.34 -7.64
N GLY A 202 -5.99 -3.87 -6.42
CA GLY A 202 -6.66 -5.14 -6.15
C GLY A 202 -8.17 -5.07 -6.37
N HIS A 203 -8.76 -6.21 -6.69
CA HIS A 203 -10.20 -6.31 -6.97
C HIS A 203 -10.92 -7.23 -5.99
N PRO A 204 -12.19 -6.89 -5.59
CA PRO A 204 -12.94 -5.69 -5.96
C PRO A 204 -12.40 -4.41 -5.28
N SER A 205 -12.59 -3.27 -5.94
CA SER A 205 -12.18 -1.95 -5.46
C SER A 205 -13.34 -0.96 -5.51
N ALA A 206 -13.54 -0.18 -4.45
CA ALA A 206 -14.56 0.87 -4.41
C ALA A 206 -14.32 1.93 -5.50
N ASN A 207 -13.07 2.29 -5.77
CA ASN A 207 -12.70 3.24 -6.83
C ASN A 207 -13.15 2.83 -8.23
N ILE A 208 -13.39 1.54 -8.46
CA ILE A 208 -13.91 0.99 -9.73
C ILE A 208 -15.41 0.74 -9.63
N GLN A 209 -15.87 0.25 -8.46
CA GLN A 209 -17.29 -0.01 -8.22
C GLN A 209 -18.14 1.26 -8.37
N ASP A 210 -17.68 2.37 -7.78
CA ASP A 210 -18.44 3.61 -7.76
C ASP A 210 -18.73 4.15 -9.17
N PRO A 211 -17.75 4.41 -10.06
CA PRO A 211 -18.05 4.93 -11.40
C PRO A 211 -18.77 3.91 -12.30
N THR A 212 -18.55 2.60 -12.13
CA THR A 212 -19.29 1.59 -12.89
C THR A 212 -20.76 1.53 -12.50
N THR A 213 -21.08 1.80 -11.23
CA THR A 213 -22.44 1.89 -10.71
C THR A 213 -23.10 3.22 -11.03
N SER A 214 -22.41 4.33 -10.73
CA SER A 214 -22.99 5.68 -10.73
C SER A 214 -23.16 6.26 -12.14
N CYS A 215 -22.20 6.02 -13.04
CA CYS A 215 -22.24 6.59 -14.40
C CYS A 215 -21.96 5.56 -15.53
N GLY A 216 -22.08 4.27 -15.22
CA GLY A 216 -21.99 3.22 -16.22
C GLY A 216 -20.61 3.10 -16.89
N ALA A 217 -19.55 3.44 -16.17
CA ALA A 217 -18.18 3.35 -16.67
C ALA A 217 -17.83 1.94 -17.16
N LYS A 218 -16.95 1.86 -18.13
CA LYS A 218 -16.52 0.61 -18.77
C LYS A 218 -15.07 0.29 -18.47
N LEU A 219 -14.78 -0.97 -18.20
CA LEU A 219 -13.43 -1.49 -18.18
C LEU A 219 -12.92 -1.67 -19.61
N VAL A 220 -11.67 -1.32 -19.84
CA VAL A 220 -11.01 -1.44 -21.14
C VAL A 220 -9.85 -2.44 -21.01
N SER A 221 -9.82 -3.43 -21.89
CA SER A 221 -8.73 -4.41 -21.94
C SER A 221 -7.40 -3.73 -22.27
N LEU A 222 -6.34 -4.20 -21.62
CA LEU A 222 -4.98 -3.72 -21.83
C LEU A 222 -4.10 -4.89 -22.26
N THR A 223 -4.06 -5.12 -23.57
CA THR A 223 -3.41 -6.28 -24.21
C THR A 223 -2.70 -5.87 -25.50
N GLY A 224 -2.02 -6.80 -26.13
CA GLY A 224 -1.37 -6.60 -27.42
C GLY A 224 0.15 -6.67 -27.32
N PRO A 225 0.87 -6.46 -28.47
CA PRO A 225 2.30 -6.73 -28.57
C PRO A 225 3.16 -5.94 -27.57
N VAL A 226 2.77 -4.70 -27.22
CA VAL A 226 3.48 -3.88 -26.24
C VAL A 226 3.38 -4.49 -24.85
N VAL A 227 2.18 -4.91 -24.45
CA VAL A 227 1.96 -5.58 -23.16
C VAL A 227 2.67 -6.94 -23.12
N ASP A 228 2.60 -7.71 -24.22
CA ASP A 228 3.30 -8.99 -24.34
C ASP A 228 4.81 -8.83 -24.13
N LYS A 229 5.38 -7.78 -24.73
CA LYS A 229 6.81 -7.47 -24.58
C LYS A 229 7.14 -7.02 -23.16
N LEU A 230 6.32 -6.14 -22.55
CA LEU A 230 6.53 -5.72 -21.16
C LEU A 230 6.54 -6.91 -20.20
N VAL A 231 5.57 -7.82 -20.34
CA VAL A 231 5.49 -9.03 -19.50
C VAL A 231 6.66 -9.98 -19.74
N ALA A 232 7.15 -10.09 -20.99
CA ALA A 232 8.31 -10.93 -21.29
C ALA A 232 9.63 -10.36 -20.75
N ASP A 233 9.79 -9.04 -20.81
CA ASP A 233 11.06 -8.37 -20.48
C ASP A 233 11.18 -8.03 -18.97
N LYS A 234 10.07 -7.96 -18.25
CA LYS A 234 10.02 -7.47 -16.86
C LYS A 234 9.54 -8.55 -15.88
N PRO A 235 10.38 -8.94 -14.92
CA PRO A 235 10.08 -10.07 -14.01
C PRO A 235 8.95 -9.80 -13.03
N TYR A 236 8.53 -8.55 -12.90
CA TYR A 236 7.48 -8.13 -11.97
C TYR A 236 6.10 -8.01 -12.63
N TYR A 237 5.99 -8.16 -13.95
CA TYR A 237 4.71 -8.14 -14.65
C TYR A 237 4.22 -9.55 -14.97
N ALA A 238 2.90 -9.73 -14.88
CA ALA A 238 2.21 -10.94 -15.30
C ALA A 238 0.92 -10.60 -16.03
N LYS A 239 0.53 -11.45 -17.01
CA LYS A 239 -0.80 -11.38 -17.61
C LYS A 239 -1.83 -11.82 -16.57
N VAL A 240 -2.89 -11.05 -16.45
CA VAL A 240 -4.00 -11.28 -15.52
C VAL A 240 -5.32 -10.90 -16.17
N SER A 241 -6.43 -11.21 -15.54
CA SER A 241 -7.74 -10.80 -16.01
C SER A 241 -8.62 -10.36 -14.83
N ILE A 242 -9.34 -9.27 -14.99
CA ILE A 242 -10.37 -8.86 -14.05
C ILE A 242 -11.60 -9.73 -14.35
N PRO A 243 -12.19 -10.41 -13.34
CA PRO A 243 -13.28 -11.37 -13.56
C PRO A 243 -14.51 -10.76 -14.24
N ALA A 244 -15.15 -11.56 -15.07
CA ALA A 244 -16.43 -11.22 -15.71
C ALA A 244 -17.50 -10.89 -14.67
N GLY A 245 -18.28 -9.84 -14.90
CA GLY A 245 -19.40 -9.47 -14.05
C GLY A 245 -19.05 -8.98 -12.65
N LEU A 246 -17.76 -8.77 -12.35
CA LEU A 246 -17.33 -8.27 -11.05
C LEU A 246 -17.87 -6.85 -10.79
N TYR A 247 -18.02 -6.05 -11.83
CA TYR A 247 -18.54 -4.69 -11.77
C TYR A 247 -19.77 -4.51 -12.64
N PRO A 248 -20.75 -3.68 -12.23
CA PRO A 248 -21.93 -3.37 -13.04
C PRO A 248 -21.56 -2.91 -14.45
N ASN A 249 -22.38 -3.27 -15.43
CA ASN A 249 -22.17 -2.92 -16.84
C ASN A 249 -20.91 -3.49 -17.51
N ASN A 250 -20.19 -4.40 -16.84
CA ASN A 250 -18.97 -5.05 -17.33
C ASN A 250 -19.13 -6.57 -17.29
N PRO A 251 -19.96 -7.17 -18.19
CA PRO A 251 -20.30 -8.58 -18.14
C PRO A 251 -19.18 -9.51 -18.61
N GLN A 252 -18.18 -8.97 -19.32
CA GLN A 252 -17.06 -9.74 -19.85
C GLN A 252 -15.84 -9.65 -18.94
N ALA A 253 -15.01 -10.69 -18.95
CA ALA A 253 -13.69 -10.63 -18.36
C ALA A 253 -12.85 -9.56 -19.07
N THR A 254 -12.03 -8.83 -18.32
CA THR A 254 -11.18 -7.77 -18.86
C THR A 254 -9.71 -8.22 -18.79
N PRO A 255 -9.14 -8.75 -19.88
CA PRO A 255 -7.73 -9.11 -19.93
C PRO A 255 -6.83 -7.88 -19.78
N THR A 256 -5.81 -8.02 -18.98
CA THR A 256 -4.81 -6.98 -18.72
C THR A 256 -3.49 -7.61 -18.26
N TYR A 257 -2.58 -6.81 -17.77
CA TYR A 257 -1.40 -7.26 -17.04
C TYR A 257 -1.35 -6.55 -15.68
N GLY A 258 -0.47 -6.98 -14.81
CA GLY A 258 -0.41 -6.38 -13.48
C GLY A 258 0.82 -6.80 -12.70
N VAL A 259 0.81 -6.38 -11.45
CA VAL A 259 1.87 -6.56 -10.46
C VAL A 259 1.30 -7.22 -9.20
N LEU A 260 2.15 -7.39 -8.18
CA LEU A 260 1.72 -7.78 -6.83
C LEU A 260 1.78 -6.56 -5.91
N ALA A 261 0.78 -6.42 -5.06
CA ALA A 261 0.85 -5.61 -3.86
C ALA A 261 1.75 -6.31 -2.84
N THR A 262 2.76 -5.62 -2.34
CA THR A 262 3.68 -6.17 -1.34
C THR A 262 3.74 -5.27 -0.11
N VAL A 263 3.89 -5.87 1.06
CA VAL A 263 4.32 -5.15 2.26
C VAL A 263 5.84 -5.12 2.26
N VAL A 264 6.39 -3.92 2.39
CA VAL A 264 7.83 -3.67 2.39
C VAL A 264 8.26 -2.96 3.65
N ALA A 265 9.52 -3.13 4.03
CA ALA A 265 10.15 -2.47 5.17
C ALA A 265 11.62 -2.17 4.88
N SER A 266 12.27 -1.40 5.75
CA SER A 266 13.72 -1.28 5.75
C SER A 266 14.37 -2.49 6.43
N ALA A 267 15.56 -2.90 5.97
CA ALA A 267 16.41 -3.84 6.72
C ALA A 267 16.80 -3.32 8.11
N LYS A 268 16.59 -2.04 8.38
CA LYS A 268 16.84 -1.39 9.68
C LYS A 268 15.63 -1.50 10.62
N THR A 269 14.45 -1.83 10.10
CA THR A 269 13.27 -2.07 10.95
C THR A 269 13.55 -3.26 11.86
N PRO A 270 13.29 -3.14 13.19
CA PRO A 270 13.62 -4.22 14.13
C PRO A 270 12.99 -5.56 13.75
N ALA A 271 13.78 -6.63 13.81
CA ALA A 271 13.35 -7.96 13.40
C ALA A 271 12.15 -8.48 14.21
N ASP A 272 12.07 -8.14 15.49
CA ASP A 272 10.93 -8.46 16.37
C ASP A 272 9.63 -7.78 15.91
N THR A 273 9.73 -6.57 15.37
CA THR A 273 8.60 -5.84 14.78
C THR A 273 8.10 -6.55 13.51
N ILE A 274 9.02 -6.88 12.59
CA ILE A 274 8.68 -7.62 11.37
C ILE A 274 8.08 -8.98 11.69
N TYR A 275 8.67 -9.69 12.65
CA TYR A 275 8.16 -10.97 13.11
C TYR A 275 6.74 -10.87 13.68
N ALA A 276 6.48 -9.89 14.57
CA ALA A 276 5.17 -9.70 15.17
C ALA A 276 4.08 -9.38 14.12
N VAL A 277 4.38 -8.50 13.15
CA VAL A 277 3.45 -8.16 12.06
C VAL A 277 3.18 -9.37 11.17
N THR A 278 4.23 -10.08 10.74
CA THR A 278 4.10 -11.25 9.88
C THR A 278 3.34 -12.37 10.60
N LYS A 279 3.71 -12.67 11.85
CA LYS A 279 3.05 -13.68 12.67
C LYS A 279 1.56 -13.37 12.88
N ALA A 280 1.21 -12.11 13.16
CA ALA A 280 -0.18 -11.70 13.36
C ALA A 280 -1.05 -12.01 12.12
N VAL A 281 -0.52 -11.80 10.91
CA VAL A 281 -1.23 -12.11 9.66
C VAL A 281 -1.31 -13.61 9.42
N PHE A 282 -0.20 -14.34 9.49
CA PHE A 282 -0.17 -15.75 9.07
C PHE A 282 -0.77 -16.69 10.12
N ASP A 283 -0.69 -16.40 11.42
CA ASP A 283 -1.38 -17.17 12.45
C ASP A 283 -2.92 -16.95 12.41
N ASN A 284 -3.37 -15.84 11.81
CA ASN A 284 -4.78 -15.51 11.66
C ASN A 284 -5.18 -15.39 10.18
N PHE A 285 -4.58 -16.19 9.31
CA PHE A 285 -4.70 -16.04 7.86
C PHE A 285 -6.15 -16.13 7.34
N ASP A 286 -6.96 -17.04 7.91
CA ASP A 286 -8.37 -17.16 7.54
C ASP A 286 -9.22 -15.98 8.01
N GLU A 287 -8.87 -15.35 9.15
CA GLU A 287 -9.49 -14.10 9.60
C GLU A 287 -9.05 -12.96 8.68
N PHE A 288 -7.77 -12.87 8.34
CA PHE A 288 -7.21 -11.86 7.46
C PHE A 288 -7.95 -11.81 6.10
N LYS A 289 -8.09 -12.96 5.43
CA LYS A 289 -8.79 -13.07 4.15
C LYS A 289 -10.26 -12.60 4.19
N LYS A 290 -10.91 -12.64 5.35
CA LYS A 290 -12.30 -12.19 5.52
C LYS A 290 -12.43 -10.68 5.75
N LEU A 291 -11.34 -9.97 6.02
CA LEU A 291 -11.38 -8.55 6.35
C LEU A 291 -11.55 -7.64 5.13
N HIS A 292 -11.23 -8.14 3.94
CA HIS A 292 -11.51 -7.47 2.66
C HIS A 292 -11.60 -8.49 1.52
N PRO A 293 -12.52 -8.33 0.57
CA PRO A 293 -12.71 -9.31 -0.53
C PRO A 293 -11.52 -9.46 -1.48
N ALA A 294 -10.58 -8.52 -1.50
CA ALA A 294 -9.35 -8.60 -2.30
C ALA A 294 -8.22 -9.39 -1.61
N LEU A 295 -8.40 -9.80 -0.33
CA LEU A 295 -7.39 -10.53 0.48
C LEU A 295 -7.52 -12.05 0.41
#